data_5b27e47e5c049bf45239559e583fb8e5
#
_entry.id   5b27e47e5c049bf45239559e583fb8e5
#
_cell.length_a   1.000
_cell.length_b   1.000
_cell.length_c   1.000
_cell.angle_alpha   90.00
_cell.angle_beta   90.00
_cell.angle_gamma   90.00
#
_symmetry.space_group_name_H-M   'P 1'
#
loop_
_entity.id
_entity.type
_entity.pdbx_description
1 polymer ?
#
loop_
_entity_poly.entity_id
_entity_poly.type
_entity_poly.pdbx_seq_one_letter_code
_entity_poly.pdbx_strand_id
1 'polypeptide(L)'
;MERLIIKNNKVIGKHKDKRIVEKAINQVISFFGKGKISFQIIFVKTRKEYSKFVGRKTNKWEAGFTTGNDIIYLFDKDVFEKVSTHKKQYFYSTLVHEIVHIYTYQYLWFINPIWLTEGLAYVIAKQMREIKKYKKRDITKAHYEEEWFDNPAYSTSAYFIDYLIKKYGKKKLMDLIHNLEEFEKKDAFEKKFKEVYNVSFKKLGKNFSEKSINQI
;
A
#
# COMPACT_ATOMS: atom_id res chain seq x y z
N MET A 1 7.50 19.88 15.96
CA MET A 1 7.07 18.81 15.07
C MET A 1 7.86 18.94 13.77
N GLU A 2 8.59 17.91 13.41
CA GLU A 2 9.42 17.94 12.21
C GLU A 2 8.57 17.60 10.98
N ARG A 3 8.78 18.32 9.89
CA ARG A 3 8.01 18.16 8.64
C ARG A 3 8.92 18.20 7.43
N LEU A 4 8.63 17.32 6.45
CA LEU A 4 9.20 17.38 5.12
C LEU A 4 8.12 17.70 4.10
N ILE A 5 8.45 18.56 3.15
CA ILE A 5 7.59 18.92 2.02
C ILE A 5 8.17 18.29 0.77
N ILE A 6 7.33 17.60 0.03
CA ILE A 6 7.66 17.03 -1.26
C ILE A 6 6.84 17.78 -2.33
N LYS A 7 7.51 18.24 -3.39
CA LYS A 7 6.85 18.90 -4.52
C LYS A 7 7.40 18.32 -5.83
N ASN A 8 6.52 17.74 -6.62
CA ASN A 8 6.88 17.11 -7.90
C ASN A 8 8.06 16.13 -7.76
N ASN A 9 7.99 15.20 -6.80
CA ASN A 9 9.00 14.21 -6.45
C ASN A 9 10.29 14.79 -5.79
N LYS A 10 10.41 16.08 -5.61
CA LYS A 10 11.59 16.71 -5.00
C LYS A 10 11.34 17.00 -3.53
N VAL A 11 12.25 16.56 -2.68
CA VAL A 11 12.23 16.88 -1.24
C VAL A 11 12.77 18.29 -1.01
N ILE A 12 11.92 19.16 -0.47
CA ILE A 12 12.23 20.56 -0.20
C ILE A 12 12.73 20.71 1.23
N GLY A 13 13.80 21.48 1.39
CA GLY A 13 14.38 21.77 2.71
C GLY A 13 15.48 20.79 3.15
N LYS A 14 15.96 21.02 4.39
CA LYS A 14 16.98 20.20 5.04
C LYS A 14 16.33 19.32 6.10
N HIS A 15 16.59 18.02 6.06
CA HIS A 15 16.14 17.06 7.05
C HIS A 15 17.09 15.85 7.08
N LYS A 16 17.29 15.24 8.24
CA LYS A 16 18.17 14.07 8.42
C LYS A 16 17.80 12.90 7.51
N ASP A 17 16.49 12.67 7.29
CA ASP A 17 15.96 11.56 6.50
C ASP A 17 15.70 11.91 5.01
N LYS A 18 16.12 13.08 4.53
CA LYS A 18 15.91 13.55 3.15
C LYS A 18 16.27 12.48 2.12
N ARG A 19 17.47 11.93 2.19
CA ARG A 19 17.95 10.91 1.23
C ARG A 19 17.12 9.63 1.27
N ILE A 20 16.62 9.25 2.44
CA ILE A 20 15.75 8.06 2.62
C ILE A 20 14.41 8.31 1.92
N VAL A 21 13.83 9.48 2.09
CA VAL A 21 12.59 9.89 1.44
C VAL A 21 12.74 9.95 -0.08
N GLU A 22 13.81 10.56 -0.58
CA GLU A 22 14.10 10.61 -2.03
C GLU A 22 14.21 9.19 -2.63
N LYS A 23 14.92 8.29 -1.95
CA LYS A 23 15.03 6.89 -2.35
C LYS A 23 13.67 6.19 -2.39
N ALA A 24 12.81 6.42 -1.39
CA ALA A 24 11.48 5.83 -1.31
C ALA A 24 10.57 6.35 -2.45
N ILE A 25 10.58 7.64 -2.73
CA ILE A 25 9.86 8.24 -3.87
C ILE A 25 10.32 7.60 -5.18
N ASN A 26 11.62 7.52 -5.41
CA ASN A 26 12.18 6.93 -6.63
C ASN A 26 11.78 5.46 -6.80
N GLN A 27 11.71 4.69 -5.71
CA GLN A 27 11.24 3.28 -5.76
C GLN A 27 9.79 3.20 -6.23
N VAL A 28 8.90 4.04 -5.69
CA VAL A 28 7.48 4.08 -6.07
C VAL A 28 7.32 4.51 -7.53
N ILE A 29 7.94 5.62 -7.92
CA ILE A 29 7.87 6.11 -9.30
C ILE A 29 8.45 5.10 -10.31
N SER A 30 9.56 4.43 -9.98
CA SER A 30 10.14 3.38 -10.83
C SER A 30 9.23 2.17 -11.00
N PHE A 31 8.43 1.85 -9.98
CA PHE A 31 7.45 0.78 -10.11
C PHE A 31 6.33 1.16 -11.08
N PHE A 32 5.76 2.35 -10.95
CA PHE A 32 4.65 2.80 -11.81
C PHE A 32 5.11 3.32 -13.17
N GLY A 33 6.40 3.63 -13.34
CA GLY A 33 7.01 4.06 -14.60
C GLY A 33 6.81 5.55 -14.94
N LYS A 34 5.96 6.28 -14.21
CA LYS A 34 5.67 7.71 -14.42
C LYS A 34 5.09 8.34 -13.16
N GLY A 35 4.97 9.65 -13.15
CA GLY A 35 4.21 10.37 -12.14
C GLY A 35 5.01 11.44 -11.40
N LYS A 36 4.32 12.50 -10.98
CA LYS A 36 4.84 13.55 -10.10
C LYS A 36 3.92 13.71 -8.91
N ILE A 37 4.36 13.27 -7.75
CA ILE A 37 3.61 13.37 -6.50
C ILE A 37 4.08 14.56 -5.65
N SER A 38 3.13 15.17 -4.96
CA SER A 38 3.39 16.28 -4.03
C SER A 38 2.65 16.01 -2.73
N PHE A 39 3.36 16.01 -1.61
CA PHE A 39 2.79 15.66 -0.32
C PHE A 39 3.67 16.16 0.83
N GLN A 40 3.22 15.96 2.05
CA GLN A 40 3.96 16.27 3.27
C GLN A 40 4.16 15.00 4.11
N ILE A 41 5.30 14.92 4.78
CA ILE A 41 5.52 13.94 5.84
C ILE A 41 5.62 14.67 7.15
N ILE A 42 4.79 14.30 8.10
CA ILE A 42 4.81 14.81 9.47
C ILE A 42 5.38 13.71 10.35
N PHE A 43 6.58 13.95 10.90
CA PHE A 43 7.24 13.02 11.80
C PHE A 43 6.69 13.15 13.23
N VAL A 44 6.20 12.06 13.77
CA VAL A 44 5.54 11.97 15.06
C VAL A 44 6.42 11.23 16.06
N LYS A 45 6.53 11.74 17.29
CA LYS A 45 7.43 11.17 18.31
C LYS A 45 6.73 10.29 19.34
N THR A 46 5.42 10.41 19.48
CA THR A 46 4.67 9.67 20.49
C THR A 46 3.41 9.03 19.93
N ARG A 47 2.97 7.91 20.52
CA ARG A 47 1.70 7.25 20.18
C ARG A 47 0.48 8.14 20.43
N LYS A 48 0.52 8.97 21.45
CA LYS A 48 -0.55 9.92 21.77
C LYS A 48 -0.75 10.95 20.65
N GLU A 49 0.35 11.54 20.19
CA GLU A 49 0.35 12.46 19.05
C GLU A 49 -0.18 11.79 17.78
N TYR A 50 0.33 10.60 17.47
CA TYR A 50 -0.09 9.83 16.31
C TYR A 50 -1.59 9.54 16.34
N SER A 51 -2.13 9.05 17.46
CA SER A 51 -3.56 8.79 17.64
C SER A 51 -4.41 10.07 17.49
N LYS A 52 -3.88 11.23 17.90
CA LYS A 52 -4.56 12.52 17.69
C LYS A 52 -4.69 12.85 16.19
N PHE A 53 -3.64 12.64 15.39
CA PHE A 53 -3.69 12.90 13.96
C PHE A 53 -4.55 11.91 13.19
N VAL A 54 -4.53 10.64 13.59
CA VAL A 54 -5.41 9.60 13.01
C VAL A 54 -6.88 9.78 13.42
N GLY A 55 -7.16 10.57 14.45
CA GLY A 55 -8.53 10.84 14.94
C GLY A 55 -9.14 9.73 15.79
N ARG A 56 -8.36 8.71 16.15
CA ARG A 56 -8.79 7.56 16.99
C ARG A 56 -7.63 6.96 17.76
N LYS A 57 -7.94 6.13 18.74
CA LYS A 57 -6.92 5.29 19.40
C LYS A 57 -6.31 4.33 18.36
N THR A 58 -4.99 4.33 18.27
CA THR A 58 -4.25 3.51 17.30
C THR A 58 -3.60 2.30 17.98
N ASN A 59 -3.47 1.21 17.22
CA ASN A 59 -2.81 -0.01 17.66
C ASN A 59 -1.28 0.13 17.56
N LYS A 60 -0.54 -0.68 18.33
CA LYS A 60 0.94 -0.63 18.33
C LYS A 60 1.56 -1.03 16.98
N TRP A 61 0.88 -1.80 16.18
CA TRP A 61 1.36 -2.20 14.85
C TRP A 61 1.20 -1.11 13.78
N GLU A 62 0.33 -0.14 14.00
CA GLU A 62 0.18 1.00 13.10
C GLU A 62 1.38 1.94 13.27
N ALA A 63 2.16 2.13 12.21
CA ALA A 63 3.41 2.89 12.28
C ALA A 63 3.49 4.06 11.27
N GLY A 64 2.65 4.05 10.26
CA GLY A 64 2.40 5.11 9.30
C GLY A 64 0.90 5.24 9.03
N PHE A 65 0.48 6.38 8.53
CA PHE A 65 -0.90 6.65 8.14
C PHE A 65 -0.94 7.77 7.09
N THR A 66 -1.52 7.44 5.95
CA THR A 66 -1.77 8.42 4.90
C THR A 66 -3.20 8.93 5.02
N THR A 67 -3.37 10.24 5.07
CA THR A 67 -4.69 10.89 5.10
C THR A 67 -4.84 11.80 3.90
N GLY A 68 -6.00 11.71 3.25
CA GLY A 68 -6.23 12.44 2.01
C GLY A 68 -5.20 12.04 0.94
N ASN A 69 -4.92 12.96 0.05
CA ASN A 69 -4.00 12.76 -1.06
C ASN A 69 -2.61 13.40 -0.86
N ASP A 70 -2.33 13.97 0.30
CA ASP A 70 -1.17 14.85 0.47
C ASP A 70 -0.46 14.80 1.83
N ILE A 71 -0.91 14.03 2.82
CA ILE A 71 -0.26 13.98 4.14
C ILE A 71 0.03 12.54 4.57
N ILE A 72 1.27 12.31 4.97
CA ILE A 72 1.72 11.09 5.67
C ILE A 72 2.08 11.46 7.11
N TYR A 73 1.48 10.80 8.10
CA TYR A 73 1.94 10.77 9.47
C TYR A 73 2.78 9.52 9.68
N LEU A 74 4.03 9.69 10.06
CA LEU A 74 4.99 8.60 10.24
C LEU A 74 5.73 8.78 11.56
N PHE A 75 5.94 7.73 12.33
CA PHE A 75 6.83 7.84 13.49
C PHE A 75 8.24 8.21 13.06
N ASP A 76 8.85 9.16 13.80
CA ASP A 76 10.27 9.50 13.61
C ASP A 76 11.12 8.23 13.75
N LYS A 77 12.10 8.08 12.88
CA LYS A 77 12.97 6.90 12.80
C LYS A 77 13.67 6.57 14.13
N ASP A 78 13.97 7.60 14.95
CA ASP A 78 14.70 7.40 16.21
C ASP A 78 13.81 6.86 17.34
N VAL A 79 12.51 7.01 17.22
CA VAL A 79 11.53 6.45 18.18
C VAL A 79 10.73 5.28 17.62
N PHE A 80 10.84 4.98 16.33
CA PHE A 80 10.01 4.04 15.58
C PHE A 80 9.82 2.69 16.29
N GLU A 81 10.91 2.06 16.70
CA GLU A 81 10.89 0.77 17.40
C GLU A 81 10.37 0.87 18.85
N LYS A 82 10.49 2.04 19.48
CA LYS A 82 10.03 2.25 20.87
C LYS A 82 8.51 2.44 20.93
N VAL A 83 7.92 3.05 19.90
CA VAL A 83 6.49 3.43 19.89
C VAL A 83 5.64 2.53 19.01
N SER A 84 6.22 1.58 18.28
CA SER A 84 5.52 0.60 17.46
C SER A 84 6.03 -0.82 17.74
N THR A 85 5.36 -1.83 17.18
CA THR A 85 5.83 -3.22 17.21
C THR A 85 6.85 -3.54 16.12
N HIS A 86 7.16 -2.58 15.27
CA HIS A 86 8.10 -2.75 14.17
C HIS A 86 9.52 -2.46 14.61
N LYS A 87 10.48 -3.24 14.10
CA LYS A 87 11.90 -2.96 14.27
C LYS A 87 12.31 -1.74 13.44
N LYS A 88 13.32 -1.00 13.89
CA LYS A 88 13.84 0.21 13.20
C LYS A 88 14.19 -0.03 11.72
N GLN A 89 14.63 -1.23 11.37
CA GLN A 89 14.94 -1.60 9.98
C GLN A 89 13.74 -1.52 9.03
N TYR A 90 12.50 -1.61 9.55
CA TYR A 90 11.26 -1.53 8.76
C TYR A 90 10.76 -0.10 8.52
N PHE A 91 11.43 0.90 9.07
CA PHE A 91 11.08 2.30 8.85
C PHE A 91 11.01 2.65 7.35
N TYR A 92 12.00 2.18 6.56
CA TYR A 92 12.04 2.44 5.13
C TYR A 92 10.88 1.78 4.38
N SER A 93 10.57 0.54 4.67
CA SER A 93 9.45 -0.17 4.03
C SER A 93 8.11 0.45 4.41
N THR A 94 7.92 0.88 5.66
CA THR A 94 6.73 1.63 6.07
C THR A 94 6.61 2.95 5.31
N LEU A 95 7.68 3.70 5.17
CA LEU A 95 7.67 4.95 4.39
C LEU A 95 7.29 4.71 2.92
N VAL A 96 7.86 3.69 2.28
CA VAL A 96 7.50 3.32 0.89
C VAL A 96 6.02 2.95 0.79
N HIS A 97 5.50 2.19 1.74
CA HIS A 97 4.10 1.80 1.82
C HIS A 97 3.17 3.03 1.80
N GLU A 98 3.43 3.99 2.68
CA GLU A 98 2.62 5.21 2.74
C GLU A 98 2.74 6.08 1.47
N ILE A 99 3.93 6.12 0.84
CA ILE A 99 4.09 6.84 -0.42
C ILE A 99 3.32 6.16 -1.56
N VAL A 100 3.14 4.84 -1.53
CA VAL A 100 2.28 4.14 -2.51
C VAL A 100 0.84 4.62 -2.38
N HIS A 101 0.32 4.81 -1.16
CA HIS A 101 -1.02 5.37 -0.97
C HIS A 101 -1.13 6.80 -1.52
N ILE A 102 -0.14 7.67 -1.29
CA ILE A 102 -0.10 8.99 -1.94
C ILE A 102 -0.16 8.87 -3.46
N TYR A 103 0.64 7.96 -4.04
CA TYR A 103 0.65 7.76 -5.49
C TYR A 103 -0.71 7.30 -6.01
N THR A 104 -1.30 6.29 -5.38
CA THR A 104 -2.59 5.75 -5.80
C THR A 104 -3.70 6.79 -5.69
N TYR A 105 -3.68 7.64 -4.68
CA TYR A 105 -4.60 8.75 -4.54
C TYR A 105 -4.43 9.81 -5.63
N GLN A 106 -3.21 10.27 -5.88
CA GLN A 106 -2.97 11.40 -6.78
C GLN A 106 -2.97 11.02 -8.27
N TYR A 107 -2.63 9.78 -8.58
CA TYR A 107 -2.45 9.34 -9.97
C TYR A 107 -3.50 8.39 -10.49
N LEU A 108 -4.06 7.60 -9.60
CA LEU A 108 -4.98 6.54 -9.98
C LEU A 108 -6.40 6.85 -9.49
N TRP A 109 -6.58 7.92 -8.73
CA TRP A 109 -7.86 8.42 -8.23
C TRP A 109 -8.71 7.39 -7.50
N PHE A 110 -8.09 6.28 -7.03
CA PHE A 110 -8.83 5.22 -6.38
C PHE A 110 -8.28 4.83 -5.01
N ILE A 111 -9.21 4.53 -4.15
CA ILE A 111 -8.96 3.92 -2.84
C ILE A 111 -9.46 2.48 -2.84
N ASN A 112 -10.49 2.21 -3.61
CA ASN A 112 -11.15 0.91 -3.73
C ASN A 112 -10.81 0.22 -5.06
N PRO A 113 -10.68 -1.12 -5.04
CA PRO A 113 -10.81 -1.95 -3.85
C PRO A 113 -9.56 -1.85 -2.95
N ILE A 114 -9.77 -1.78 -1.63
CA ILE A 114 -8.68 -1.63 -0.63
C ILE A 114 -7.61 -2.73 -0.78
N TRP A 115 -8.01 -3.96 -1.10
CA TRP A 115 -7.06 -5.05 -1.32
C TRP A 115 -6.04 -4.74 -2.43
N LEU A 116 -6.41 -3.97 -3.43
CA LEU A 116 -5.51 -3.61 -4.53
C LEU A 116 -4.49 -2.58 -4.06
N THR A 117 -4.93 -1.52 -3.39
CA THR A 117 -4.02 -0.47 -2.89
C THR A 117 -3.09 -1.00 -1.81
N GLU A 118 -3.62 -1.76 -0.86
CA GLU A 118 -2.81 -2.40 0.19
C GLU A 118 -1.85 -3.44 -0.40
N GLY A 119 -2.33 -4.32 -1.27
CA GLY A 119 -1.48 -5.31 -1.92
C GLY A 119 -0.33 -4.69 -2.71
N LEU A 120 -0.58 -3.60 -3.45
CA LEU A 120 0.45 -2.82 -4.13
C LEU A 120 1.45 -2.23 -3.13
N ALA A 121 0.97 -1.62 -2.04
CA ALA A 121 1.82 -1.03 -1.03
C ALA A 121 2.76 -2.07 -0.41
N TYR A 122 2.26 -3.24 -0.01
CA TYR A 122 3.07 -4.33 0.53
C TYR A 122 4.12 -4.86 -0.47
N VAL A 123 3.74 -5.06 -1.73
CA VAL A 123 4.64 -5.60 -2.76
C VAL A 123 5.73 -4.58 -3.11
N ILE A 124 5.35 -3.31 -3.33
CA ILE A 124 6.29 -2.25 -3.70
C ILE A 124 7.23 -1.93 -2.54
N ALA A 125 6.73 -1.90 -1.31
CA ALA A 125 7.53 -1.71 -0.10
C ALA A 125 8.39 -2.93 0.28
N LYS A 126 8.24 -4.07 -0.41
CA LYS A 126 8.91 -5.33 -0.11
C LYS A 126 8.64 -5.86 1.30
N GLN A 127 7.43 -5.59 1.81
CA GLN A 127 7.00 -6.00 3.15
C GLN A 127 6.49 -7.44 3.22
N MET A 128 6.48 -8.19 2.11
CA MET A 128 6.12 -9.61 2.08
C MET A 128 6.90 -10.47 3.10
N ARG A 129 8.16 -10.09 3.37
CA ARG A 129 9.02 -10.78 4.35
C ARG A 129 8.62 -10.51 5.81
N GLU A 130 7.85 -9.48 6.06
CA GLU A 130 7.37 -9.09 7.38
C GLU A 130 6.09 -9.86 7.76
N ILE A 131 5.42 -10.46 6.77
CA ILE A 131 4.21 -11.24 6.96
C ILE A 131 4.58 -12.65 7.44
N LYS A 132 4.60 -12.85 8.76
CA LYS A 132 5.08 -14.10 9.40
C LYS A 132 4.22 -15.33 9.16
N LYS A 133 2.94 -15.18 8.90
CA LYS A 133 2.02 -16.29 8.61
C LYS A 133 0.92 -15.82 7.66
N TYR A 134 0.91 -16.40 6.49
CA TYR A 134 -0.21 -16.28 5.59
C TYR A 134 -1.37 -17.12 6.12
N LYS A 135 -2.45 -16.48 6.50
CA LYS A 135 -3.73 -17.16 6.69
C LYS A 135 -4.50 -17.02 5.39
N LYS A 136 -4.81 -18.15 4.75
CA LYS A 136 -5.66 -18.17 3.56
C LYS A 136 -6.96 -17.44 3.85
N ARG A 137 -7.24 -16.39 3.10
CA ARG A 137 -8.56 -15.79 3.00
C ARG A 137 -8.97 -15.72 1.55
N ASP A 138 -10.26 -15.78 1.34
CA ASP A 138 -10.83 -15.57 0.02
C ASP A 138 -10.72 -14.09 -0.34
N ILE A 139 -9.86 -13.77 -1.31
CA ILE A 139 -9.68 -12.39 -1.79
C ILE A 139 -10.97 -11.83 -2.40
N THR A 140 -11.89 -12.69 -2.84
CA THR A 140 -13.18 -12.25 -3.38
C THR A 140 -14.07 -11.71 -2.27
N LYS A 141 -14.04 -12.28 -1.07
CA LYS A 141 -14.75 -11.74 0.09
C LYS A 141 -14.25 -10.35 0.45
N ALA A 142 -12.94 -10.17 0.44
CA ALA A 142 -12.31 -8.89 0.63
C ALA A 142 -12.80 -7.83 -0.37
N HIS A 143 -13.14 -8.20 -1.59
CA HIS A 143 -13.66 -7.30 -2.61
C HIS A 143 -15.16 -7.01 -2.45
N TYR A 144 -15.96 -8.03 -2.11
CA TYR A 144 -17.41 -7.91 -2.12
C TYR A 144 -18.04 -7.59 -0.76
N GLU A 145 -17.42 -8.03 0.34
CA GLU A 145 -18.01 -8.00 1.69
C GLU A 145 -17.43 -6.86 2.56
N GLU A 146 -16.46 -6.09 2.06
CA GLU A 146 -15.82 -4.98 2.80
C GLU A 146 -15.25 -5.35 4.19
N GLU A 147 -15.03 -6.63 4.45
CA GLU A 147 -14.44 -7.14 5.69
C GLU A 147 -12.92 -6.93 5.76
N TRP A 148 -12.50 -5.67 5.92
CA TRP A 148 -11.10 -5.27 5.71
C TRP A 148 -10.27 -4.99 6.96
N PHE A 149 -10.80 -5.17 8.14
CA PHE A 149 -10.15 -4.64 9.34
C PHE A 149 -9.25 -5.62 10.09
N ASP A 150 -8.83 -6.72 9.47
CA ASP A 150 -7.91 -7.64 10.12
C ASP A 150 -6.64 -7.95 9.31
N ASN A 151 -5.57 -8.30 10.05
CA ASN A 151 -4.24 -8.62 9.54
C ASN A 151 -4.20 -9.67 8.39
N PRO A 152 -5.07 -10.71 8.32
CA PRO A 152 -5.09 -11.66 7.21
C PRO A 152 -5.51 -11.09 5.86
N ALA A 153 -6.34 -10.04 5.81
CA ALA A 153 -6.74 -9.42 4.56
C ALA A 153 -5.56 -8.73 3.86
N TYR A 154 -4.75 -7.99 4.61
CA TYR A 154 -3.54 -7.35 4.09
C TYR A 154 -2.55 -8.34 3.51
N SER A 155 -2.30 -9.45 4.22
CA SER A 155 -1.39 -10.49 3.71
C SER A 155 -1.93 -11.17 2.46
N THR A 156 -3.23 -11.48 2.42
CA THR A 156 -3.88 -12.06 1.23
C THR A 156 -3.76 -11.15 0.02
N SER A 157 -3.96 -9.85 0.20
CA SER A 157 -3.81 -8.83 -0.85
C SER A 157 -2.40 -8.80 -1.42
N ALA A 158 -1.40 -8.77 -0.55
CA ALA A 158 0.00 -8.75 -0.93
C ALA A 158 0.38 -10.00 -1.76
N TYR A 159 0.01 -11.19 -1.30
CA TYR A 159 0.26 -12.43 -2.03
C TYR A 159 -0.52 -12.52 -3.34
N PHE A 160 -1.73 -11.98 -3.40
CA PHE A 160 -2.50 -11.99 -4.64
C PHE A 160 -1.89 -11.05 -5.68
N ILE A 161 -1.44 -9.85 -5.31
CA ILE A 161 -0.72 -8.95 -6.22
C ILE A 161 0.60 -9.58 -6.70
N ASP A 162 1.37 -10.18 -5.81
CA ASP A 162 2.60 -10.89 -6.18
C ASP A 162 2.32 -12.05 -7.16
N TYR A 163 1.26 -12.82 -6.91
CA TYR A 163 0.79 -13.87 -7.82
C TYR A 163 0.39 -13.32 -9.19
N LEU A 164 -0.34 -12.21 -9.26
CA LEU A 164 -0.70 -11.58 -10.54
C LEU A 164 0.54 -11.16 -11.32
N ILE A 165 1.52 -10.56 -10.65
CA ILE A 165 2.78 -10.15 -11.26
C ILE A 165 3.58 -11.35 -11.78
N LYS A 166 3.74 -12.40 -10.96
CA LYS A 166 4.51 -13.59 -11.34
C LYS A 166 3.88 -14.38 -12.47
N LYS A 167 2.56 -14.53 -12.44
CA LYS A 167 1.84 -15.36 -13.41
C LYS A 167 1.54 -14.65 -14.73
N TYR A 168 1.19 -13.37 -14.66
CA TYR A 168 0.69 -12.63 -15.83
C TYR A 168 1.58 -11.47 -16.25
N GLY A 169 2.60 -11.17 -15.46
CA GLY A 169 3.51 -10.08 -15.68
C GLY A 169 3.01 -8.73 -15.15
N LYS A 170 3.97 -7.89 -14.76
CA LYS A 170 3.70 -6.54 -14.24
C LYS A 170 2.91 -5.68 -15.25
N LYS A 171 3.14 -5.86 -16.56
CA LYS A 171 2.43 -5.09 -17.59
C LYS A 171 0.92 -5.23 -17.47
N LYS A 172 0.40 -6.45 -17.34
CA LYS A 172 -1.06 -6.67 -17.18
C LYS A 172 -1.62 -6.04 -15.91
N LEU A 173 -0.85 -6.06 -14.82
CA LEU A 173 -1.25 -5.36 -13.60
C LEU A 173 -1.33 -3.83 -13.84
N MET A 174 -0.37 -3.25 -14.57
CA MET A 174 -0.40 -1.84 -14.94
C MET A 174 -1.56 -1.52 -15.90
N ASP A 175 -1.83 -2.39 -16.86
CA ASP A 175 -2.97 -2.26 -17.77
C ASP A 175 -4.31 -2.28 -17.00
N LEU A 176 -4.44 -3.16 -15.99
CA LEU A 176 -5.59 -3.12 -15.09
C LEU A 176 -5.68 -1.77 -14.38
N ILE A 177 -4.63 -1.38 -13.66
CA ILE A 177 -4.61 -0.19 -12.80
C ILE A 177 -4.88 1.09 -13.57
N HIS A 178 -4.23 1.28 -14.73
CA HIS A 178 -4.37 2.51 -15.52
C HIS A 178 -5.73 2.64 -16.24
N ASN A 179 -6.47 1.57 -16.35
CA ASN A 179 -7.78 1.57 -16.98
C ASN A 179 -8.94 1.57 -15.97
N LEU A 180 -8.64 1.66 -14.68
CA LEU A 180 -9.64 1.76 -13.64
C LEU A 180 -10.05 3.23 -13.50
N GLU A 181 -11.11 3.66 -14.16
CA GLU A 181 -11.52 5.06 -14.18
C GLU A 181 -12.42 5.45 -13.00
N GLU A 182 -13.29 4.63 -12.51
CA GLU A 182 -14.13 4.91 -11.34
C GLU A 182 -14.57 3.62 -10.65
N PHE A 183 -14.21 3.47 -9.38
CA PHE A 183 -14.45 2.25 -8.61
C PHE A 183 -15.80 2.15 -7.92
N GLU A 184 -16.72 2.97 -8.22
CA GLU A 184 -18.00 2.91 -7.53
C GLU A 184 -18.84 1.67 -7.83
N LYS A 185 -18.54 0.91 -8.90
CA LYS A 185 -19.32 -0.25 -9.30
C LYS A 185 -18.47 -1.52 -9.37
N LYS A 186 -18.75 -2.48 -8.48
CA LYS A 186 -18.12 -3.81 -8.45
C LYS A 186 -18.14 -4.49 -9.83
N ASP A 187 -19.20 -4.31 -10.58
CA ASP A 187 -19.36 -4.86 -11.94
C ASP A 187 -18.38 -4.26 -12.96
N ALA A 188 -18.05 -2.97 -12.83
CA ALA A 188 -17.06 -2.32 -13.71
C ALA A 188 -15.66 -2.90 -13.50
N PHE A 189 -15.26 -3.14 -12.25
CA PHE A 189 -14.02 -3.81 -11.92
C PHE A 189 -13.95 -5.22 -12.48
N GLU A 190 -14.99 -6.05 -12.27
CA GLU A 190 -15.06 -7.42 -12.80
C GLU A 190 -14.94 -7.46 -14.32
N LYS A 191 -15.64 -6.57 -15.02
CA LYS A 191 -15.53 -6.43 -16.48
C LYS A 191 -14.10 -6.13 -16.89
N LYS A 192 -13.49 -5.11 -16.30
CA LYS A 192 -12.12 -4.70 -16.63
C LYS A 192 -11.08 -5.76 -16.27
N PHE A 193 -11.22 -6.39 -15.11
CA PHE A 193 -10.36 -7.50 -14.72
C PHE A 193 -10.42 -8.64 -15.74
N LYS A 194 -11.62 -9.01 -16.19
CA LYS A 194 -11.83 -10.05 -17.20
C LYS A 194 -11.22 -9.68 -18.55
N GLU A 195 -11.34 -8.41 -18.97
CA GLU A 195 -10.71 -7.91 -20.20
C GLU A 195 -9.18 -8.05 -20.17
N VAL A 196 -8.55 -7.69 -19.05
CA VAL A 196 -7.09 -7.73 -18.93
C VAL A 196 -6.54 -9.16 -18.75
N TYR A 197 -7.21 -9.98 -17.93
CA TYR A 197 -6.69 -11.29 -17.54
C TYR A 197 -7.31 -12.47 -18.29
N ASN A 198 -8.35 -12.25 -19.10
CA ASN A 198 -9.16 -13.28 -19.78
C ASN A 198 -9.80 -14.30 -18.80
N VAL A 199 -10.03 -13.90 -17.58
CA VAL A 199 -10.68 -14.68 -16.52
C VAL A 199 -11.36 -13.73 -15.54
N SER A 200 -12.53 -14.11 -14.99
CA SER A 200 -13.20 -13.27 -13.98
C SER A 200 -12.40 -13.21 -12.68
N PHE A 201 -12.45 -12.07 -12.00
CA PHE A 201 -11.81 -11.89 -10.69
C PHE A 201 -12.31 -12.95 -9.70
N LYS A 202 -13.63 -13.17 -9.65
CA LYS A 202 -14.26 -14.19 -8.79
C LYS A 202 -13.65 -15.58 -8.98
N LYS A 203 -13.49 -16.03 -10.24
CA LYS A 203 -12.89 -17.35 -10.56
C LYS A 203 -11.41 -17.39 -10.20
N LEU A 204 -10.66 -16.34 -10.55
CA LEU A 204 -9.22 -16.32 -10.29
C LEU A 204 -8.90 -16.20 -8.80
N GLY A 205 -9.64 -15.35 -8.07
CA GLY A 205 -9.49 -15.15 -6.64
C GLY A 205 -9.82 -16.41 -5.84
N LYS A 206 -10.90 -17.12 -6.22
CA LYS A 206 -11.25 -18.42 -5.62
C LYS A 206 -10.14 -19.44 -5.85
N ASN A 207 -9.68 -19.62 -7.08
CA ASN A 207 -8.59 -20.54 -7.42
C ASN A 207 -7.27 -20.20 -6.70
N PHE A 208 -6.97 -18.90 -6.52
CA PHE A 208 -5.81 -18.47 -5.75
C PHE A 208 -5.97 -18.86 -4.27
N SER A 209 -7.15 -18.66 -3.70
CA SER A 209 -7.44 -18.96 -2.30
C SER A 209 -7.42 -20.48 -2.00
N GLU A 210 -7.68 -21.32 -2.98
CA GLU A 210 -7.65 -22.79 -2.85
C GLU A 210 -6.25 -23.41 -2.97
N LYS A 211 -5.32 -22.74 -3.66
CA LYS A 211 -3.95 -23.22 -3.82
C LYS A 211 -3.12 -23.03 -2.55
N SER A 212 -2.26 -23.99 -2.23
CA SER A 212 -1.26 -23.79 -1.17
C SER A 212 -0.14 -22.85 -1.65
N ILE A 213 0.39 -22.03 -0.72
CA ILE A 213 1.45 -21.04 -1.02
C ILE A 213 2.70 -21.69 -1.60
N ASN A 214 2.97 -22.95 -1.25
CA ASN A 214 4.12 -23.71 -1.78
C ASN A 214 4.00 -24.08 -3.27
N GLN A 215 2.88 -23.70 -3.93
CA GLN A 215 2.64 -23.93 -5.35
C GLN A 215 2.57 -22.62 -6.17
N ILE A 216 2.88 -21.48 -5.54
CA ILE A 216 2.91 -20.13 -6.11
C ILE A 216 4.36 -19.62 -6.13
#